data_fb5c3171364f63242bfcf5749bdc1c4c
#
_entry.id   fb5c3171364f63242bfcf5749bdc1c4c
#
_cell.length_a   1.000
_cell.length_b   1.000
_cell.length_c   1.000
_cell.angle_alpha   90.00
_cell.angle_beta   90.00
_cell.angle_gamma   90.00
#
_symmetry.space_group_name_H-M   'P 1'
#
loop_
_entity.id
_entity.type
_entity.pdbx_description
1 polymer ?
#
loop_
_entity_poly.entity_id
_entity_poly.type
_entity_poly.pdbx_seq_one_letter_code
_entity_poly.pdbx_strand_id
1 'polypeptide(L)'
;MNETENKFIVNRAETLAREFLTRRPEVVIHPFNDYDLGFVVTLDPSASLKIQGFSPFGVIVWGTNKSVSSEMAASQFATRRWKSEDEPSKSSHRYFLPVIALLYSVKEDVGYYAWISEPHFPNDGPPKLIPNEHLDCTMIMRNSLDNIVEKIAEWYTRLATVILPA
;
A
#
# COMPACT_ATOMS: atom_id res chain seq x y z
N MET A 1 5.74 -4.90 -26.19
CA MET A 1 6.53 -4.05 -25.26
C MET A 1 7.88 -4.71 -25.12
N ASN A 2 8.96 -3.99 -25.37
CA ASN A 2 10.31 -4.55 -25.26
C ASN A 2 10.78 -4.49 -23.79
N GLU A 3 11.84 -5.23 -23.46
CA GLU A 3 12.37 -5.33 -22.11
C GLU A 3 12.81 -3.97 -21.52
N THR A 4 13.41 -3.13 -22.37
CA THR A 4 13.87 -1.79 -21.99
C THR A 4 12.70 -0.87 -21.61
N GLU A 5 11.61 -0.92 -22.38
CA GLU A 5 10.40 -0.15 -22.11
C GLU A 5 9.74 -0.60 -20.80
N ASN A 6 9.66 -1.91 -20.55
CA ASN A 6 9.12 -2.43 -19.32
C ASN A 6 9.94 -1.99 -18.11
N LYS A 7 11.27 -2.07 -18.20
CA LYS A 7 12.18 -1.63 -17.14
C LYS A 7 12.05 -0.12 -16.84
N PHE A 8 11.88 0.70 -17.89
CA PHE A 8 11.62 2.14 -17.72
C PHE A 8 10.33 2.39 -16.94
N ILE A 9 9.23 1.70 -17.30
CA ILE A 9 7.92 1.85 -16.66
C ILE A 9 8.01 1.49 -15.16
N VAL A 10 8.65 0.37 -14.84
CA VAL A 10 8.84 -0.08 -13.46
C VAL A 10 9.64 0.96 -12.66
N ASN A 11 10.80 1.37 -13.16
CA ASN A 11 11.67 2.33 -12.48
C ASN A 11 10.98 3.69 -12.27
N ARG A 12 10.21 4.17 -13.26
CA ARG A 12 9.47 5.43 -13.13
C ARG A 12 8.36 5.32 -12.10
N ALA A 13 7.60 4.22 -12.10
CA ALA A 13 6.56 3.99 -11.11
C ALA A 13 7.11 3.92 -9.68
N GLU A 14 8.24 3.24 -9.48
CA GLU A 14 8.93 3.21 -8.19
C GLU A 14 9.41 4.59 -7.74
N THR A 15 9.91 5.40 -8.67
CA THR A 15 10.32 6.78 -8.37
C THR A 15 9.13 7.61 -7.89
N LEU A 16 8.01 7.56 -8.62
CA LEU A 16 6.78 8.25 -8.24
C LEU A 16 6.22 7.78 -6.89
N ALA A 17 6.30 6.47 -6.63
CA ALA A 17 5.90 5.92 -5.33
C ALA A 17 6.78 6.44 -4.18
N ARG A 18 8.10 6.50 -4.38
CA ARG A 18 9.02 7.09 -3.39
C ARG A 18 8.74 8.56 -3.16
N GLU A 19 8.56 9.35 -4.22
CA GLU A 19 8.20 10.77 -4.13
C GLU A 19 6.88 10.97 -3.36
N PHE A 20 5.90 10.10 -3.58
CA PHE A 20 4.65 10.13 -2.83
C PHE A 20 4.84 9.83 -1.35
N LEU A 21 5.52 8.73 -1.03
CA LEU A 21 5.72 8.26 0.34
C LEU A 21 6.59 9.21 1.18
N THR A 22 7.60 9.83 0.59
CA THR A 22 8.51 10.75 1.30
C THR A 22 7.95 12.15 1.54
N ARG A 23 6.69 12.41 1.17
CA ARG A 23 6.02 13.67 1.54
C ARG A 23 5.77 13.81 3.05
N ARG A 24 5.81 12.71 3.78
CA ARG A 24 5.70 12.67 5.24
C ARG A 24 7.06 12.30 5.84
N PRO A 25 7.61 13.13 6.74
CA PRO A 25 8.92 12.86 7.34
C PRO A 25 8.93 11.62 8.25
N GLU A 26 7.77 11.21 8.74
CA GLU A 26 7.63 10.00 9.57
C GLU A 26 7.75 8.71 8.76
N VAL A 27 7.67 8.79 7.44
CA VAL A 27 7.68 7.63 6.55
C VAL A 27 9.11 7.25 6.19
N VAL A 28 9.55 6.08 6.61
CA VAL A 28 10.87 5.51 6.30
C VAL A 28 10.69 4.33 5.35
N ILE A 29 11.30 4.41 4.18
CA ILE A 29 11.19 3.40 3.13
C ILE A 29 12.36 2.43 3.21
N HIS A 30 12.06 1.15 3.33
CA HIS A 30 13.02 0.05 3.26
C HIS A 30 12.84 -0.68 1.92
N PRO A 31 13.86 -0.72 1.06
CA PRO A 31 13.80 -1.54 -0.14
C PRO A 31 13.59 -3.00 0.24
N PHE A 32 12.61 -3.63 -0.38
CA PHE A 32 12.32 -5.03 -0.14
C PHE A 32 12.21 -5.76 -1.48
N ASN A 33 13.08 -6.73 -1.67
CA ASN A 33 13.19 -7.46 -2.94
C ASN A 33 12.56 -8.85 -2.88
N ASP A 34 11.61 -9.07 -1.98
CA ASP A 34 11.02 -10.38 -1.82
C ASP A 34 9.51 -10.36 -2.09
N TYR A 35 9.05 -11.27 -2.94
CA TYR A 35 7.65 -11.67 -3.15
C TYR A 35 6.68 -10.58 -3.56
N ASP A 36 6.51 -9.81 -4.36
CA ASP A 36 5.41 -8.91 -4.77
C ASP A 36 5.34 -7.55 -4.05
N LEU A 37 6.07 -7.35 -2.94
CA LEU A 37 6.17 -6.05 -2.30
C LEU A 37 7.34 -5.25 -2.90
N GLY A 38 7.06 -4.04 -3.39
CA GLY A 38 8.10 -3.10 -3.83
C GLY A 38 8.86 -2.50 -2.64
N PHE A 39 8.13 -2.22 -1.54
CA PHE A 39 8.70 -1.62 -0.34
C PHE A 39 8.05 -2.17 0.93
N VAL A 40 8.84 -2.29 1.99
CA VAL A 40 8.35 -2.24 3.36
C VAL A 40 8.60 -0.83 3.88
N VAL A 41 7.59 -0.25 4.45
CA VAL A 41 7.62 1.11 4.98
C VAL A 41 7.39 1.05 6.48
N THR A 42 8.11 1.86 7.23
CA THR A 42 7.87 2.03 8.66
C THR A 42 7.47 3.44 8.98
N LEU A 43 6.64 3.60 10.00
CA LEU A 43 6.28 4.91 10.52
C LEU A 43 7.12 5.18 11.77
N ASP A 44 7.88 6.26 11.75
CA ASP A 44 8.60 6.75 12.91
C ASP A 44 7.70 7.62 13.79
N PRO A 45 7.76 7.49 15.12
CA PRO A 45 7.03 8.36 16.03
C PRO A 45 7.42 9.82 15.82
N SER A 46 6.44 10.70 15.78
CA SER A 46 6.65 12.14 15.68
C SER A 46 5.69 12.90 16.62
N ALA A 47 5.84 14.20 16.70
CA ALA A 47 4.92 15.04 17.46
C ALA A 47 3.49 15.00 16.94
N SER A 48 3.32 14.76 15.62
CA SER A 48 2.02 14.65 14.94
C SER A 48 1.49 13.21 14.91
N LEU A 49 2.36 12.21 15.07
CA LEU A 49 2.00 10.79 14.94
C LEU A 49 2.37 10.04 16.22
N LYS A 50 1.36 9.87 17.09
CA LYS A 50 1.52 9.18 18.38
C LYS A 50 1.42 7.67 18.20
N ILE A 51 2.45 7.05 17.69
CA ILE A 51 2.58 5.60 17.60
C ILE A 51 3.60 5.09 18.60
N GLN A 52 3.40 3.87 19.10
CA GLN A 52 4.34 3.20 19.98
C GLN A 52 5.05 2.09 19.21
N GLY A 53 6.37 2.25 19.05
CA GLY A 53 7.20 1.21 18.46
C GLY A 53 7.17 1.14 16.93
N PHE A 54 7.54 -0.03 16.43
CA PHE A 54 7.70 -0.33 15.01
C PHE A 54 6.32 -0.54 14.36
N SER A 55 5.98 0.27 13.37
CA SER A 55 4.69 0.26 12.69
C SER A 55 4.86 0.07 11.17
N PRO A 56 5.16 -1.16 10.72
CA PRO A 56 5.41 -1.45 9.32
C PRO A 56 4.13 -1.57 8.50
N PHE A 57 4.22 -1.23 7.21
CA PHE A 57 3.22 -1.57 6.20
C PHE A 57 3.87 -1.89 4.86
N GLY A 58 3.20 -2.70 4.07
CA GLY A 58 3.66 -3.08 2.74
C GLY A 58 3.18 -2.13 1.66
N VAL A 59 4.01 -1.93 0.63
CA VAL A 59 3.65 -1.16 -0.56
C VAL A 59 4.00 -1.97 -1.80
N ILE A 60 2.99 -2.28 -2.59
CA ILE A 60 3.14 -2.87 -3.92
C ILE A 60 3.12 -1.75 -4.94
N VAL A 61 4.02 -1.76 -5.91
CA VAL A 61 4.10 -0.70 -6.92
C VAL A 61 3.95 -1.29 -8.31
N TRP A 62 3.02 -0.75 -9.07
CA TRP A 62 2.81 -1.09 -10.47
C TRP A 62 2.88 0.15 -11.36
N GLY A 63 3.40 -0.03 -12.56
CA GLY A 63 3.42 0.99 -13.60
C GLY A 63 2.69 0.55 -14.85
N THR A 64 2.20 1.52 -15.62
CA THR A 64 1.67 1.32 -16.96
C THR A 64 2.01 2.51 -17.84
N ASN A 65 2.20 2.25 -19.14
CA ASN A 65 2.41 3.30 -20.14
C ASN A 65 1.09 3.77 -20.80
N LYS A 66 -0.05 3.34 -20.26
CA LYS A 66 -1.38 3.72 -20.75
C LYS A 66 -1.99 4.78 -19.85
N SER A 67 -2.83 5.63 -20.45
CA SER A 67 -3.74 6.48 -19.67
C SER A 67 -4.66 5.60 -18.82
N VAL A 68 -4.91 6.01 -17.59
CA VAL A 68 -5.68 5.21 -16.62
C VAL A 68 -6.81 6.05 -16.05
N SER A 69 -8.05 5.60 -16.26
CA SER A 69 -9.22 6.08 -15.50
C SER A 69 -9.37 5.29 -14.20
N SER A 70 -10.21 5.77 -13.28
CA SER A 70 -10.51 5.06 -12.03
C SER A 70 -11.04 3.63 -12.26
N GLU A 71 -11.90 3.45 -13.27
CA GLU A 71 -12.43 2.13 -13.64
C GLU A 71 -11.34 1.20 -14.18
N MET A 72 -10.44 1.74 -15.00
CA MET A 72 -9.30 0.99 -15.50
C MET A 72 -8.31 0.65 -14.38
N ALA A 73 -8.11 1.54 -13.42
CA ALA A 73 -7.29 1.28 -12.25
C ALA A 73 -7.86 0.12 -11.43
N ALA A 74 -9.15 0.17 -11.10
CA ALA A 74 -9.82 -0.90 -10.36
C ALA A 74 -9.70 -2.25 -11.08
N SER A 75 -9.91 -2.28 -12.40
CA SER A 75 -9.75 -3.50 -13.22
C SER A 75 -8.29 -4.01 -13.21
N GLN A 76 -7.29 -3.13 -13.26
CA GLN A 76 -5.89 -3.53 -13.21
C GLN A 76 -5.50 -4.06 -11.83
N PHE A 77 -5.98 -3.47 -10.74
CA PHE A 77 -5.78 -3.99 -9.40
C PHE A 77 -6.39 -5.39 -9.25
N ALA A 78 -7.64 -5.57 -9.70
CA ALA A 78 -8.30 -6.87 -9.70
C ALA A 78 -7.50 -7.93 -10.49
N THR A 79 -7.14 -7.63 -11.73
CA THR A 79 -6.42 -8.58 -12.61
C THR A 79 -5.07 -8.98 -12.04
N ARG A 80 -4.33 -8.06 -11.43
CA ARG A 80 -3.00 -8.35 -10.89
C ARG A 80 -3.06 -9.14 -9.59
N ARG A 81 -4.08 -8.89 -8.76
CA ARG A 81 -4.35 -9.69 -7.57
C ARG A 81 -4.65 -11.15 -7.92
N TRP A 82 -5.55 -11.38 -8.88
CA TRP A 82 -5.93 -12.73 -9.29
C TRP A 82 -4.77 -13.54 -9.85
N LYS A 83 -3.83 -12.90 -10.55
CA LYS A 83 -2.63 -13.59 -11.05
C LYS A 83 -1.70 -14.08 -9.94
N SER A 84 -1.68 -13.43 -8.80
CA SER A 84 -0.89 -13.89 -7.65
C SER A 84 -1.58 -15.02 -6.87
N GLU A 85 -2.90 -15.17 -7.01
CA GLU A 85 -3.69 -16.21 -6.36
C GLU A 85 -3.72 -17.54 -7.16
N ASP A 86 -3.44 -17.50 -8.46
CA ASP A 86 -3.45 -18.69 -9.35
C ASP A 86 -2.28 -19.66 -9.12
N GLU A 87 -1.30 -19.33 -8.31
CA GLU A 87 -0.28 -20.27 -7.85
C GLU A 87 -0.74 -20.93 -6.54
N PRO A 88 -1.13 -22.23 -6.55
CA PRO A 88 -1.64 -22.94 -5.37
C PRO A 88 -0.67 -23.02 -4.20
N SER A 89 0.60 -22.72 -4.42
CA SER A 89 1.62 -22.62 -3.37
C SER A 89 1.63 -21.24 -2.66
N LYS A 90 0.92 -20.23 -3.20
CA LYS A 90 0.90 -18.87 -2.67
C LYS A 90 -0.50 -18.44 -2.19
N SER A 91 -1.46 -19.35 -2.18
CA SER A 91 -2.89 -19.09 -2.00
C SER A 91 -3.34 -18.66 -0.60
N SER A 92 -2.45 -18.30 0.30
CA SER A 92 -2.85 -17.79 1.61
C SER A 92 -1.87 -16.78 2.20
N HIS A 93 -1.27 -15.94 1.40
CA HIS A 93 -0.53 -14.79 1.95
C HIS A 93 -1.54 -13.81 2.55
N ARG A 94 -2.08 -14.18 3.71
CA ARG A 94 -2.70 -13.22 4.60
C ARG A 94 -1.55 -12.33 5.08
N TYR A 95 -1.48 -11.14 4.54
CA TYR A 95 -0.58 -10.15 5.06
C TYR A 95 -0.91 -9.93 6.54
N PHE A 96 0.10 -10.03 7.39
CA PHE A 96 -0.03 -9.77 8.83
C PHE A 96 0.15 -8.29 9.17
N LEU A 97 0.24 -7.44 8.14
CA LEU A 97 0.42 -6.00 8.25
C LEU A 97 -0.46 -5.30 7.19
N PRO A 98 -0.77 -4.02 7.38
CA PRO A 98 -1.45 -3.24 6.35
C PRO A 98 -0.67 -3.24 5.05
N VAL A 99 -1.36 -3.36 3.91
CA VAL A 99 -0.74 -3.33 2.59
C VAL A 99 -1.56 -2.46 1.65
N ILE A 100 -0.88 -1.55 0.96
CA ILE A 100 -1.45 -0.77 -0.13
C ILE A 100 -0.80 -1.17 -1.46
N ALA A 101 -1.54 -1.04 -2.54
CA ALA A 101 -1.00 -1.08 -3.88
C ALA A 101 -1.08 0.31 -4.52
N LEU A 102 -0.03 0.70 -5.21
CA LEU A 102 0.08 1.91 -5.99
C LEU A 102 0.15 1.56 -7.48
N LEU A 103 -0.66 2.21 -8.29
CA LEU A 103 -0.64 2.07 -9.74
C LEU A 103 -0.39 3.44 -10.37
N TYR A 104 0.69 3.57 -11.16
CA TYR A 104 1.02 4.82 -11.84
C TYR A 104 0.89 4.69 -13.36
N SER A 105 0.20 5.64 -13.98
CA SER A 105 0.35 5.94 -15.39
C SER A 105 1.61 6.78 -15.56
N VAL A 106 2.69 6.17 -16.03
CA VAL A 106 3.97 6.88 -16.20
C VAL A 106 3.94 7.88 -17.37
N LYS A 107 2.94 7.79 -18.23
CA LYS A 107 2.70 8.73 -19.32
C LYS A 107 2.09 10.04 -18.83
N GLU A 108 1.26 9.98 -17.80
CA GLU A 108 0.47 11.11 -17.32
C GLU A 108 0.89 11.57 -15.92
N ASP A 109 1.83 10.85 -15.29
CA ASP A 109 2.24 11.04 -13.90
C ASP A 109 1.04 11.02 -12.91
N VAL A 110 -0.01 10.27 -13.25
CA VAL A 110 -1.20 10.09 -12.42
C VAL A 110 -1.12 8.76 -11.69
N GLY A 111 -1.42 8.77 -10.42
CA GLY A 111 -1.42 7.58 -9.57
C GLY A 111 -2.77 7.27 -8.95
N TYR A 112 -2.97 6.00 -8.67
CA TYR A 112 -4.10 5.46 -7.91
C TYR A 112 -3.57 4.56 -6.81
N TYR A 113 -4.28 4.48 -5.69
CA TYR A 113 -3.99 3.51 -4.66
C TYR A 113 -5.22 2.67 -4.32
N ALA A 114 -4.98 1.45 -3.89
CA ALA A 114 -6.00 0.57 -3.33
C ALA A 114 -5.42 -0.11 -2.08
N TRP A 115 -6.27 -0.39 -1.10
CA TRP A 115 -5.91 -1.28 -0.02
C TRP A 115 -5.91 -2.72 -0.51
N ILE A 116 -4.89 -3.49 -0.17
CA ILE A 116 -4.85 -4.94 -0.35
C ILE A 116 -5.21 -5.62 0.96
N SER A 117 -4.63 -5.12 2.07
CA SER A 117 -4.93 -5.51 3.43
C SER A 117 -5.22 -4.25 4.23
N GLU A 118 -6.51 -4.01 4.47
CA GLU A 118 -7.00 -2.75 5.01
C GLU A 118 -7.19 -2.79 6.51
N PRO A 119 -6.67 -1.80 7.28
CA PRO A 119 -7.02 -1.62 8.67
C PRO A 119 -8.52 -1.41 8.86
N HIS A 120 -9.13 -2.24 9.69
CA HIS A 120 -10.54 -2.17 10.05
C HIS A 120 -10.73 -2.07 11.56
N PHE A 121 -11.62 -1.21 11.97
CA PHE A 121 -11.90 -0.88 13.36
C PHE A 121 -13.32 -1.29 13.71
N PRO A 122 -13.56 -2.53 14.18
CA PRO A 122 -14.88 -2.94 14.62
C PRO A 122 -15.31 -2.15 15.86
N ASN A 123 -16.62 -1.94 16.02
CA ASN A 123 -17.15 -1.27 17.22
C ASN A 123 -16.83 -2.07 18.49
N ASP A 124 -16.86 -3.39 18.37
CA ASP A 124 -16.57 -4.33 19.46
C ASP A 124 -15.40 -5.25 19.06
N GLY A 125 -14.34 -5.24 19.87
CA GLY A 125 -13.21 -6.13 19.72
C GLY A 125 -11.94 -5.50 19.12
N PRO A 126 -10.89 -6.31 18.91
CA PRO A 126 -9.61 -5.82 18.45
C PRO A 126 -9.65 -5.35 16.98
N PRO A 127 -8.76 -4.43 16.59
CA PRO A 127 -8.61 -4.03 15.20
C PRO A 127 -8.20 -5.24 14.35
N LYS A 128 -8.68 -5.26 13.11
CA LYS A 128 -8.46 -6.36 12.16
C LYS A 128 -7.88 -5.83 10.87
N LEU A 129 -7.24 -6.73 10.13
CA LEU A 129 -6.92 -6.50 8.72
C LEU A 129 -7.95 -7.25 7.88
N ILE A 130 -8.59 -6.57 6.97
CA ILE A 130 -9.54 -7.16 6.03
C ILE A 130 -9.00 -7.07 4.60
N PRO A 131 -9.11 -8.14 3.80
CA PRO A 131 -8.80 -8.06 2.39
C PRO A 131 -9.84 -7.17 1.71
N ASN A 132 -9.39 -6.26 0.87
CA ASN A 132 -10.29 -5.45 0.06
C ASN A 132 -10.77 -6.28 -1.15
N GLU A 133 -11.91 -6.93 -1.00
CA GLU A 133 -12.46 -7.81 -2.05
C GLU A 133 -12.96 -7.02 -3.25
N HIS A 134 -13.42 -5.80 -3.06
CA HIS A 134 -13.98 -4.96 -4.12
C HIS A 134 -12.93 -4.10 -4.83
N LEU A 135 -11.71 -4.03 -4.29
CA LEU A 135 -10.59 -3.25 -4.83
C LEU A 135 -10.95 -1.81 -5.19
N ASP A 136 -11.74 -1.19 -4.32
CA ASP A 136 -12.02 0.22 -4.42
C ASP A 136 -10.70 0.98 -4.49
N CYS A 137 -10.49 1.66 -5.60
CA CYS A 137 -9.28 2.44 -5.81
C CYS A 137 -9.59 3.94 -5.76
N THR A 138 -8.62 4.68 -5.26
CA THR A 138 -8.71 6.13 -5.12
C THR A 138 -7.56 6.78 -5.88
N MET A 139 -7.85 7.85 -6.61
CA MET A 139 -6.81 8.67 -7.22
C MET A 139 -5.93 9.27 -6.11
N ILE A 140 -4.62 9.24 -6.33
CA ILE A 140 -3.66 9.84 -5.41
C ILE A 140 -3.78 11.36 -5.47
N MET A 141 -4.23 11.94 -4.37
CA MET A 141 -4.36 13.37 -4.15
C MET A 141 -3.32 13.84 -3.11
N ARG A 142 -3.26 15.16 -2.88
CA ARG A 142 -2.29 15.74 -1.95
C ARG A 142 -2.37 15.18 -0.53
N ASN A 143 -3.59 14.90 -0.05
CA ASN A 143 -3.86 14.40 1.31
C ASN A 143 -3.99 12.86 1.40
N SER A 144 -3.83 12.15 0.29
CA SER A 144 -4.01 10.67 0.31
C SER A 144 -3.03 9.98 1.25
N LEU A 145 -1.79 10.43 1.30
CA LEU A 145 -0.78 9.87 2.19
C LEU A 145 -1.12 10.12 3.66
N ASP A 146 -1.66 11.30 4.00
CA ASP A 146 -2.06 11.62 5.36
C ASP A 146 -3.13 10.64 5.85
N ASN A 147 -4.16 10.41 5.04
CA ASN A 147 -5.24 9.47 5.35
C ASN A 147 -4.72 8.02 5.51
N ILE A 148 -3.77 7.60 4.66
CA ILE A 148 -3.15 6.27 4.74
C ILE A 148 -2.35 6.13 6.03
N VAL A 149 -1.47 7.09 6.31
CA VAL A 149 -0.58 7.09 7.48
C VAL A 149 -1.39 7.14 8.79
N GLU A 150 -2.39 8.01 8.88
CA GLU A 150 -3.25 8.12 10.06
C GLU A 150 -4.01 6.82 10.32
N LYS A 151 -4.55 6.19 9.29
CA LYS A 151 -5.25 4.92 9.41
C LYS A 151 -4.35 3.78 9.88
N ILE A 152 -3.12 3.72 9.37
CA ILE A 152 -2.12 2.73 9.79
C ILE A 152 -1.71 2.99 11.25
N ALA A 153 -1.42 4.24 11.60
CA ALA A 153 -1.04 4.62 12.96
C ALA A 153 -2.13 4.30 13.97
N GLU A 154 -3.39 4.59 13.65
CA GLU A 154 -4.53 4.24 14.50
C GLU A 154 -4.63 2.72 14.71
N TRP A 155 -4.43 1.93 13.65
CA TRP A 155 -4.48 0.48 13.74
C TRP A 155 -3.43 -0.07 14.72
N TYR A 156 -2.18 0.38 14.60
CA TYR A 156 -1.10 -0.02 15.51
C TYR A 156 -1.34 0.46 16.94
N THR A 157 -1.86 1.67 17.12
CA THR A 157 -2.19 2.21 18.46
C THR A 157 -3.25 1.36 19.15
N ARG A 158 -4.32 1.01 18.44
CA ARG A 158 -5.37 0.14 18.99
C ARG A 158 -4.89 -1.29 19.22
N LEU A 159 -4.05 -1.82 18.33
CA LEU A 159 -3.48 -3.14 18.50
C LEU A 159 -2.59 -3.21 19.76
N ALA A 160 -1.79 -2.20 20.01
CA ALA A 160 -0.95 -2.10 21.20
C ALA A 160 -1.77 -2.12 22.51
N THR A 161 -2.93 -1.48 22.54
CA THR A 161 -3.81 -1.49 23.72
C THR A 161 -4.43 -2.86 24.03
N VAL A 162 -4.54 -3.73 23.03
CA VAL A 162 -5.04 -5.10 23.19
C VAL A 162 -3.94 -6.06 23.63
N ILE A 163 -2.72 -5.87 23.13
CA ILE A 163 -1.60 -6.78 23.39
C ILE A 163 -0.91 -6.45 24.73
N LEU A 164 -0.92 -5.18 25.13
CA LEU A 164 -0.32 -4.69 26.36
C LEU A 164 -1.41 -4.07 27.27
N PRO A 165 -2.28 -4.88 27.86
CA PRO A 165 -3.21 -4.35 28.85
C PRO A 165 -2.39 -3.78 30.03
N ALA A 166 -2.77 -2.58 30.46
CA ALA A 166 -2.15 -1.85 31.57
C ALA A 166 -2.21 -2.63 32.90
#